data_a60d6bbfc07d0945f74dc9061afa75b2
#
_entry.id   a60d6bbfc07d0945f74dc9061afa75b2
#
_cell.length_a   1.000
_cell.length_b   1.000
_cell.length_c   1.000
_cell.angle_alpha   90.00
_cell.angle_beta   90.00
_cell.angle_gamma   90.00
#
_symmetry.space_group_name_H-M   'P 1'
#
loop_
_entity.id
_entity.type
_entity.pdbx_description
1 polymer ?
#
loop_
_entity_poly.entity_id
_entity_poly.type
_entity_poly.pdbx_seq_one_letter_code
_entity_poly.pdbx_strand_id
1 'polypeptide(L)'
;MYVVVWEFIVRAECKDEFEAIYGPQGEWARLFRRGDGYERTDLLHDRSGALRYITLDFWRSCEAYERFQREHRAEYQALDERCGHLTVKETRIGQFEVVP
;
A
#
# COMPACT_ATOMS: atom_id res chain seq x y z
N MET A 1 13.44 -8.20 -7.27
CA MET A 1 12.63 -7.29 -6.44
C MET A 1 11.19 -7.81 -6.40
N TYR A 2 10.61 -7.80 -5.24
CA TYR A 2 9.27 -8.34 -4.97
C TYR A 2 8.28 -7.17 -4.82
N VAL A 3 7.10 -7.29 -5.41
CA VAL A 3 6.11 -6.21 -5.35
C VAL A 3 4.73 -6.76 -4.97
N VAL A 4 4.08 -6.05 -4.03
CA VAL A 4 2.70 -6.34 -3.62
C VAL A 4 1.80 -5.28 -4.24
N VAL A 5 0.74 -5.73 -4.90
CA VAL A 5 -0.15 -4.83 -5.65
C VAL A 5 -1.56 -4.90 -5.07
N TRP A 6 -2.11 -3.73 -4.72
CA TRP A 6 -3.47 -3.58 -4.23
C TRP A 6 -4.26 -2.62 -5.10
N GLU A 7 -5.55 -2.89 -5.23
CA GLU A 7 -6.50 -1.99 -5.88
C GLU A 7 -7.47 -1.43 -4.83
N PHE A 8 -7.76 -0.13 -4.93
CA PHE A 8 -8.67 0.55 -4.01
C PHE A 8 -9.72 1.32 -4.80
N ILE A 9 -10.98 1.20 -4.36
CA ILE A 9 -12.04 2.12 -4.81
C ILE A 9 -12.27 3.06 -3.63
N VAL A 10 -12.00 4.34 -3.83
CA VAL A 10 -11.93 5.35 -2.77
C VAL A 10 -13.24 6.13 -2.73
N ARG A 11 -13.68 6.52 -1.52
CA ARG A 11 -14.84 7.37 -1.37
C ARG A 11 -14.50 8.77 -1.87
N ALA A 12 -15.42 9.39 -2.60
CA ALA A 12 -15.17 10.69 -3.25
C ALA A 12 -14.73 11.74 -2.23
N GLU A 13 -15.38 11.79 -1.06
CA GLU A 13 -15.08 12.75 -0.01
C GLU A 13 -13.76 12.48 0.71
N CYS A 14 -13.16 11.29 0.49
CA CYS A 14 -11.92 10.89 1.14
C CYS A 14 -10.72 10.90 0.20
N LYS A 15 -10.88 11.38 -1.03
CA LYS A 15 -9.84 11.32 -2.06
C LYS A 15 -8.51 11.92 -1.60
N ASP A 16 -8.55 13.15 -1.10
CA ASP A 16 -7.32 13.85 -0.71
C ASP A 16 -6.65 13.19 0.50
N GLU A 17 -7.44 12.78 1.47
CA GLU A 17 -6.93 12.05 2.64
C GLU A 17 -6.30 10.73 2.22
N PHE A 18 -6.95 10.00 1.32
CA PHE A 18 -6.43 8.72 0.81
C PHE A 18 -5.07 8.94 0.14
N GLU A 19 -4.97 9.92 -0.75
CA GLU A 19 -3.71 10.18 -1.47
C GLU A 19 -2.58 10.57 -0.51
N ALA A 20 -2.89 11.31 0.55
CA ALA A 20 -1.90 11.70 1.54
C ALA A 20 -1.39 10.48 2.34
N ILE A 21 -2.28 9.57 2.69
CA ILE A 21 -1.94 8.42 3.55
C ILE A 21 -1.28 7.30 2.75
N TYR A 22 -1.74 7.05 1.51
CA TYR A 22 -1.30 5.92 0.69
C TYR A 22 -0.20 6.28 -0.31
N GLY A 23 0.16 7.56 -0.43
CA GLY A 23 1.21 8.00 -1.34
C GLY A 23 2.61 7.61 -0.86
N PRO A 24 3.64 7.90 -1.70
CA PRO A 24 5.03 7.50 -1.41
C PRO A 24 5.59 8.05 -0.11
N GLN A 25 5.05 9.16 0.40
CA GLN A 25 5.49 9.79 1.64
C GLN A 25 4.44 9.69 2.74
N GLY A 26 3.41 8.87 2.54
CA GLY A 26 2.30 8.74 3.49
C GLY A 26 2.59 7.79 4.64
N GLU A 27 1.57 7.59 5.48
CA GLU A 27 1.71 6.79 6.70
C GLU A 27 2.06 5.33 6.41
N TRP A 28 1.50 4.74 5.35
CA TRP A 28 1.83 3.36 4.99
C TRP A 28 3.31 3.23 4.62
N ALA A 29 3.81 4.12 3.77
CA ALA A 29 5.22 4.09 3.39
C ALA A 29 6.13 4.31 4.60
N ARG A 30 5.75 5.21 5.50
CA ARG A 30 6.54 5.44 6.72
C ARG A 30 6.58 4.21 7.61
N LEU A 31 5.46 3.49 7.72
CA LEU A 31 5.42 2.24 8.49
C LEU A 31 6.32 1.19 7.82
N PHE A 32 6.20 1.02 6.50
CA PHE A 32 6.98 0.02 5.76
C PHE A 32 8.49 0.29 5.86
N ARG A 33 8.90 1.56 5.95
CA ARG A 33 10.32 1.92 6.10
C ARG A 33 10.95 1.38 7.36
N ARG A 34 10.16 0.99 8.35
CA ARG A 34 10.65 0.35 9.56
C ARG A 34 11.08 -1.10 9.29
N GLY A 35 10.67 -1.67 8.16
CA GLY A 35 11.08 -3.00 7.75
C GLY A 35 12.36 -2.97 6.93
N ASP A 36 13.29 -3.86 7.26
CA ASP A 36 14.50 -4.01 6.45
C ASP A 36 14.12 -4.61 5.08
N GLY A 37 14.56 -3.97 4.01
CA GLY A 37 14.30 -4.44 2.66
C GLY A 37 13.13 -3.74 1.95
N TYR A 38 12.43 -2.82 2.62
CA TYR A 38 11.44 -2.00 1.93
C TYR A 38 12.16 -1.02 0.99
N GLU A 39 11.65 -0.89 -0.24
CA GLU A 39 12.25 0.00 -1.23
C GLU A 39 11.43 1.27 -1.42
N ARG A 40 10.18 1.14 -1.87
CA ARG A 40 9.33 2.30 -2.13
C ARG A 40 7.89 1.87 -2.37
N THR A 41 6.99 2.87 -2.38
CA THR A 41 5.59 2.69 -2.78
C THR A 41 5.29 3.65 -3.92
N ASP A 42 4.66 3.15 -4.98
CA ASP A 42 4.08 3.97 -6.03
C ASP A 42 2.57 3.96 -5.89
N LEU A 43 1.94 5.11 -6.01
CA LEU A 43 0.49 5.26 -6.00
C LEU A 43 0.04 5.70 -7.40
N LEU A 44 -0.85 4.92 -8.01
CA LEU A 44 -1.36 5.19 -9.35
C LEU A 44 -2.83 5.54 -9.26
N HIS A 45 -3.25 6.58 -9.99
CA HIS A 45 -4.66 6.97 -10.09
C HIS A 45 -5.15 6.66 -11.50
N ASP A 46 -6.31 6.03 -11.61
CA ASP A 46 -6.93 5.69 -12.90
C ASP A 46 -7.16 6.96 -13.71
N ARG A 47 -6.64 7.00 -14.94
CA ARG A 47 -6.74 8.17 -15.82
C ARG A 47 -8.16 8.49 -16.27
N SER A 48 -9.06 7.52 -16.16
CA SER A 48 -10.47 7.76 -16.56
C SER A 48 -11.19 8.73 -15.60
N GLY A 49 -10.56 9.11 -14.50
CA GLY A 49 -11.17 9.98 -13.50
C GLY A 49 -11.99 9.22 -12.47
N ALA A 50 -12.05 7.89 -12.55
CA ALA A 50 -12.68 7.07 -11.54
C ALA A 50 -11.92 7.16 -10.21
N LEU A 51 -12.60 6.82 -9.12
CA LEU A 51 -12.00 6.80 -7.78
C LEU A 51 -11.25 5.48 -7.55
N ARG A 52 -10.55 5.02 -8.55
CA ARG A 52 -9.80 3.78 -8.58
C ARG A 52 -8.30 4.06 -8.50
N TYR A 53 -7.66 3.43 -7.54
CA TYR A 53 -6.22 3.60 -7.30
C TYR A 53 -5.55 2.25 -7.22
N ILE A 54 -4.26 2.22 -7.56
CA ILE A 54 -3.40 1.04 -7.42
C ILE A 54 -2.20 1.45 -6.58
N THR A 55 -1.83 0.63 -5.60
CA THR A 55 -0.54 0.79 -4.91
C THR A 55 0.39 -0.34 -5.31
N LEU A 56 1.66 0.01 -5.46
CA LEU A 56 2.73 -0.93 -5.72
C LEU A 56 3.75 -0.75 -4.60
N ASP A 57 3.86 -1.76 -3.74
CA ASP A 57 4.82 -1.72 -2.63
C ASP A 57 5.99 -2.63 -2.98
N PHE A 58 7.16 -2.02 -3.16
CA PHE A 58 8.36 -2.72 -3.61
C PHE A 58 9.24 -3.08 -2.42
N TRP A 59 9.63 -4.36 -2.37
CA TRP A 59 10.48 -4.94 -1.34
C TRP A 59 11.66 -5.66 -1.98
N ARG A 60 12.79 -5.72 -1.27
CA ARG A 60 13.98 -6.44 -1.76
C ARG A 60 13.66 -7.89 -2.08
N SER A 61 12.83 -8.54 -1.25
CA SER A 61 12.47 -9.94 -1.39
C SER A 61 11.15 -10.24 -0.70
N CYS A 62 10.56 -11.38 -1.04
CA CYS A 62 9.37 -11.89 -0.35
C CYS A 62 9.66 -12.09 1.13
N GLU A 63 10.84 -12.62 1.47
CA GLU A 63 11.24 -12.89 2.85
C GLU A 63 11.29 -11.60 3.68
N ALA A 64 11.77 -10.50 3.08
CA ALA A 64 11.82 -9.20 3.76
C ALA A 64 10.40 -8.69 4.07
N TYR A 65 9.49 -8.83 3.10
CA TYR A 65 8.09 -8.46 3.29
C TYR A 65 7.44 -9.29 4.39
N GLU A 66 7.64 -10.61 4.36
CA GLU A 66 7.05 -11.51 5.37
C GLU A 66 7.60 -11.23 6.76
N ARG A 67 8.90 -10.91 6.86
CA ARG A 67 9.50 -10.52 8.15
C ARG A 67 8.85 -9.26 8.68
N PHE A 68 8.65 -8.26 7.82
CA PHE A 68 7.97 -7.02 8.21
C PHE A 68 6.57 -7.33 8.76
N GLN A 69 5.82 -8.18 8.05
CA GLN A 69 4.45 -8.53 8.46
C GLN A 69 4.45 -9.18 9.87
N ARG A 70 5.43 -10.02 10.17
CA ARG A 70 5.52 -10.65 11.49
C ARG A 70 5.92 -9.66 12.56
N GLU A 71 6.91 -8.81 12.27
CA GLU A 71 7.51 -7.92 13.27
C GLU A 71 6.65 -6.69 13.57
N HIS A 72 5.82 -6.26 12.63
CA HIS A 72 5.03 -5.05 12.76
C HIS A 72 3.52 -5.29 12.61
N ARG A 73 3.08 -6.48 12.99
CA ARG A 73 1.66 -6.86 12.82
C ARG A 73 0.71 -5.91 13.55
N ALA A 74 1.03 -5.55 14.78
CA ALA A 74 0.14 -4.70 15.59
C ALA A 74 0.00 -3.31 14.97
N GLU A 75 1.11 -2.73 14.53
CA GLU A 75 1.09 -1.41 13.89
C GLU A 75 0.36 -1.45 12.55
N TYR A 76 0.56 -2.52 11.78
CA TYR A 76 -0.13 -2.73 10.50
C TYR A 76 -1.64 -2.78 10.71
N GLN A 77 -2.10 -3.60 11.65
CA GLN A 77 -3.52 -3.75 11.92
C GLN A 77 -4.15 -2.44 12.42
N ALA A 78 -3.44 -1.70 13.27
CA ALA A 78 -3.95 -0.44 13.78
C ALA A 78 -4.12 0.59 12.66
N LEU A 79 -3.16 0.67 11.75
CA LEU A 79 -3.26 1.59 10.61
C LEU A 79 -4.38 1.16 9.66
N ASP A 80 -4.49 -0.14 9.39
CA ASP A 80 -5.52 -0.69 8.53
C ASP A 80 -6.92 -0.34 9.06
N GLU A 81 -7.14 -0.49 10.36
CA GLU A 81 -8.40 -0.14 10.99
C GLU A 81 -8.71 1.36 10.86
N ARG A 82 -7.72 2.22 11.07
CA ARG A 82 -7.91 3.67 10.95
C ARG A 82 -8.23 4.10 9.52
N CYS A 83 -7.81 3.32 8.52
CA CYS A 83 -8.01 3.64 7.11
C CYS A 83 -9.30 3.06 6.52
N GLY A 84 -10.02 2.24 7.27
CA GLY A 84 -11.19 1.52 6.74
C GLY A 84 -12.28 2.43 6.17
N HIS A 85 -12.41 3.65 6.70
CA HIS A 85 -13.44 4.60 6.24
C HIS A 85 -13.11 5.27 4.91
N LEU A 86 -11.88 5.12 4.41
CA LEU A 86 -11.43 5.82 3.19
C LEU A 86 -11.92 5.16 1.91
N THR A 87 -12.18 3.85 1.95
CA THR A 87 -12.43 3.07 0.75
C THR A 87 -13.78 2.37 0.78
N VAL A 88 -14.33 2.16 -0.41
CA VAL A 88 -15.52 1.35 -0.64
C VAL A 88 -15.11 -0.12 -0.80
N LYS A 89 -13.95 -0.35 -1.42
CA LYS A 89 -13.49 -1.71 -1.73
C LYS A 89 -11.96 -1.73 -1.80
N GLU A 90 -11.38 -2.80 -1.29
CA GLU A 90 -9.95 -3.08 -1.40
C GLU A 90 -9.79 -4.50 -1.93
N THR A 91 -8.91 -4.66 -2.93
CA THR A 91 -8.66 -5.96 -3.53
C THR A 91 -7.16 -6.19 -3.64
N ARG A 92 -6.67 -7.28 -3.07
CA ARG A 92 -5.27 -7.66 -3.28
C ARG A 92 -5.15 -8.26 -4.68
N ILE A 93 -4.50 -7.53 -5.59
CA ILE A 93 -4.32 -8.00 -6.97
C ILE A 93 -3.33 -9.16 -7.00
N GLY A 94 -2.24 -9.06 -6.26
CA GLY A 94 -1.28 -10.15 -6.19
C GLY A 94 0.09 -9.73 -5.72
N GLN A 95 0.99 -10.70 -5.78
CA GLN A 95 2.41 -10.56 -5.47
C GLN A 95 3.19 -10.93 -6.72
N PHE A 96 4.20 -10.14 -7.05
CA PHE A 96 4.92 -10.29 -8.31
C PHE A 96 6.41 -10.16 -8.10
N GLU A 97 7.18 -10.80 -8.98
CA GLU A 97 8.62 -10.58 -9.06
C GLU A 97 8.89 -9.66 -10.26
N VAL A 98 9.78 -8.69 -10.05
CA VAL A 98 10.22 -7.84 -11.18
C VAL A 98 11.18 -8.66 -12.03
N VAL A 99 10.84 -8.80 -13.31
CA VAL A 99 11.71 -9.52 -14.26
C VAL A 99 12.76 -8.54 -14.79
N PRO A 100 14.06 -8.90 -14.67
CA PRO A 100 15.13 -8.03 -15.13
C PRO A 100 15.18 -7.90 -16.67
#